data_2384042bc706d83e55c1379579bb0934
#
_entry.id   2384042bc706d83e55c1379579bb0934
#
_cell.length_a   1.000
_cell.length_b   1.000
_cell.length_c   1.000
_cell.angle_alpha   90.00
_cell.angle_beta   90.00
_cell.angle_gamma   90.00
#
_symmetry.space_group_name_H-M   'P 1'
#
loop_
_entity.id
_entity.type
_entity.pdbx_description
1 polymer ?
#
loop_
_entity_poly.entity_id
_entity_poly.type
_entity_poly.pdbx_seq_one_letter_code
_entity_poly.pdbx_strand_id
1 'polypeptide(L)'
;MKGQFFPSADRQQALLSTIIDRPSLRTFPELTGFDNRNRPLPSNGSLCWRRIAIHWRLVNNGVLLLFPIPNTATMRLLGVTEGQKKVGNFAAWLLTQEIETKVETTDDGKVEVWVKEEDHFKSALSQYEEFLKNPDDSKYSSAVDQANQILREQEKKRRETQKKQMKVPRSSGGMGTPTGPMTKTVMILCLLVAILTNFNQDKAQLEQGANRALQFAAVDQPYSLELVETYLEGRDALSLRLASIQRGEIWRLVTPSFIHYGIFHFLFNMLWFLQFGRMIEGRYGTVWMAILVVAIAILSNFAQGVAPERLGGSAPYFPSGILISNFGGLSGVVFGLFGFIVIKQYSDSRSGFFLPQLTVVLLLGYMVFCMLPVAAPLVGSIANWCHVIGFITGAVMAYFKH
;
A
#
# COMPACT_ATOMS: atom_id res chain seq x y z
N MET A 1 48.17 -27.62 26.63
CA MET A 1 47.11 -28.28 27.40
C MET A 1 45.82 -27.67 26.99
N LYS A 2 45.14 -28.20 26.04
CA LYS A 2 43.99 -29.10 25.93
C LYS A 2 42.86 -28.77 26.93
N GLY A 3 41.73 -28.41 26.40
CA GLY A 3 40.45 -28.36 27.08
C GLY A 3 39.34 -27.82 26.17
N GLN A 4 38.91 -28.62 25.17
CA GLN A 4 37.65 -28.40 24.43
C GLN A 4 36.50 -28.85 25.34
N PHE A 5 35.47 -27.99 25.46
CA PHE A 5 34.17 -28.42 25.98
C PHE A 5 33.13 -28.25 24.85
N PHE A 6 32.71 -29.38 24.29
CA PHE A 6 31.46 -29.52 23.56
C PHE A 6 30.39 -30.04 24.52
N PRO A 7 29.18 -29.49 24.59
CA PRO A 7 28.07 -30.13 25.27
C PRO A 7 27.38 -31.11 24.31
N SER A 8 27.12 -32.29 24.81
CA SER A 8 26.55 -33.46 24.16
C SER A 8 25.10 -33.28 23.69
N ALA A 9 24.76 -34.03 22.64
CA ALA A 9 23.47 -34.06 21.94
C ALA A 9 22.25 -34.47 22.79
N ASP A 10 22.42 -34.87 24.04
CA ASP A 10 21.33 -35.41 24.86
C ASP A 10 20.44 -34.38 25.55
N ARG A 11 20.75 -33.08 25.47
CA ARG A 11 19.86 -32.02 26.01
C ARG A 11 18.83 -31.48 25.02
N GLN A 12 18.91 -31.80 23.74
CA GLN A 12 17.93 -31.36 22.75
C GLN A 12 16.70 -32.27 22.63
N GLN A 13 16.80 -33.53 23.09
CA GLN A 13 15.66 -34.47 23.10
C GLN A 13 14.71 -34.29 24.28
N ALA A 14 15.18 -33.72 25.40
CA ALA A 14 14.34 -33.52 26.59
C ALA A 14 13.40 -32.31 26.52
N LEU A 15 13.54 -31.41 25.53
CA LEU A 15 12.68 -30.22 25.33
C LEU A 15 11.54 -30.43 24.32
N LEU A 16 11.53 -31.56 23.61
CA LEU A 16 10.51 -31.87 22.60
C LEU A 16 9.38 -32.78 23.12
N SER A 17 9.45 -33.28 24.34
CA SER A 17 8.42 -34.16 24.91
C SER A 17 7.36 -33.49 25.79
N THR A 18 7.41 -32.15 25.94
CA THR A 18 6.50 -31.40 26.85
C THR A 18 5.47 -30.52 26.17
N ILE A 19 5.35 -30.59 24.84
CA ILE A 19 4.38 -29.79 24.08
C ILE A 19 3.47 -30.66 23.21
N ILE A 20 2.93 -31.75 23.75
CA ILE A 20 1.79 -32.46 23.14
C ILE A 20 0.86 -32.89 24.28
N ASP A 21 0.09 -31.96 24.79
CA ASP A 21 -1.18 -32.26 25.44
C ASP A 21 -2.24 -31.32 24.86
N ARG A 22 -3.13 -31.88 24.02
CA ARG A 22 -4.30 -31.22 23.48
C ARG A 22 -5.46 -31.30 24.47
N PRO A 23 -6.11 -30.20 24.85
CA PRO A 23 -7.48 -30.29 25.33
C PRO A 23 -8.46 -30.31 24.16
N SER A 24 -9.35 -31.26 24.23
CA SER A 24 -10.52 -31.56 23.39
C SER A 24 -11.33 -30.35 22.90
N LEU A 25 -11.65 -30.37 21.63
CA LEU A 25 -12.67 -29.55 20.98
C LEU A 25 -14.04 -29.70 21.71
N ARG A 26 -14.48 -28.64 22.38
CA ARG A 26 -15.89 -28.48 22.73
C ARG A 26 -16.59 -27.78 21.58
N THR A 27 -17.56 -28.47 21.01
CA THR A 27 -18.54 -27.97 20.06
C THR A 27 -19.32 -26.81 20.65
N PHE A 28 -19.31 -25.65 19.96
CA PHE A 28 -20.21 -24.53 20.23
C PHE A 28 -21.55 -24.77 19.54
N PRO A 29 -22.69 -24.48 20.18
CA PRO A 29 -24.01 -24.63 19.57
C PRO A 29 -24.25 -23.53 18.53
N GLU A 30 -24.90 -23.93 17.44
CA GLU A 30 -25.44 -23.03 16.40
C GLU A 30 -26.48 -22.07 17.04
N LEU A 31 -26.24 -20.78 16.87
CA LEU A 31 -27.21 -19.74 17.18
C LEU A 31 -28.22 -19.64 16.02
N THR A 32 -29.27 -20.47 16.07
CA THR A 32 -30.49 -20.22 15.32
C THR A 32 -31.31 -19.19 16.09
N GLY A 33 -31.66 -18.09 15.43
CA GLY A 33 -32.34 -16.93 16.02
C GLY A 33 -33.83 -17.09 16.31
N PHE A 34 -34.25 -18.13 17.07
CA PHE A 34 -35.61 -18.27 17.57
C PHE A 34 -35.61 -18.70 19.04
N ASP A 35 -36.36 -17.96 19.88
CA ASP A 35 -36.68 -18.39 21.21
C ASP A 35 -37.66 -19.60 21.13
N ASN A 36 -37.44 -20.59 21.99
CA ASN A 36 -38.18 -21.86 22.07
C ASN A 36 -39.71 -21.70 22.33
N ARG A 37 -40.28 -20.52 22.15
CA ARG A 37 -41.71 -20.22 22.37
C ARG A 37 -42.41 -19.47 21.23
N ASN A 38 -41.83 -19.40 20.05
CA ASN A 38 -42.52 -18.84 18.86
C ASN A 38 -43.22 -17.47 19.06
N ARG A 39 -42.61 -16.52 19.80
CA ARG A 39 -43.17 -15.18 19.96
C ARG A 39 -42.26 -14.13 19.36
N PRO A 40 -42.80 -13.15 18.60
CA PRO A 40 -42.04 -12.01 18.14
C PRO A 40 -41.69 -11.07 19.28
N LEU A 41 -40.49 -10.56 19.32
CA LEU A 41 -40.03 -9.56 20.27
C LEU A 41 -40.70 -8.19 20.01
N PRO A 42 -41.11 -7.41 21.04
CA PRO A 42 -41.86 -6.19 20.88
C PRO A 42 -41.01 -5.04 20.28
N SER A 43 -41.63 -4.35 19.33
CA SER A 43 -41.14 -3.09 18.79
C SER A 43 -41.44 -1.99 19.79
N ASN A 44 -40.42 -1.40 20.45
CA ASN A 44 -40.48 -0.01 20.90
C ASN A 44 -39.11 0.50 21.37
N GLY A 45 -38.76 1.72 20.97
CA GLY A 45 -37.79 2.56 21.67
C GLY A 45 -36.58 3.01 20.86
N SER A 46 -36.78 4.13 20.16
CA SER A 46 -35.81 5.14 19.77
C SER A 46 -34.46 5.11 20.50
N LEU A 47 -33.39 4.86 19.73
CA LEU A 47 -32.10 5.51 19.96
C LEU A 47 -31.28 5.39 18.64
N CYS A 48 -30.98 6.56 18.08
CA CYS A 48 -30.23 6.77 16.88
C CYS A 48 -28.75 6.41 17.11
N TRP A 49 -28.37 5.17 16.83
CA TRP A 49 -26.96 4.78 16.70
C TRP A 49 -26.66 4.55 15.24
N ARG A 50 -25.82 5.43 14.66
CA ARG A 50 -25.15 5.16 13.39
C ARG A 50 -24.40 3.84 13.52
N ARG A 51 -24.99 2.75 13.02
CA ARG A 51 -24.31 1.47 12.92
C ARG A 51 -23.27 1.57 11.79
N ILE A 52 -22.04 1.79 12.17
CA ILE A 52 -20.89 1.41 11.35
C ILE A 52 -20.89 -0.12 11.37
N ALA A 53 -21.32 -0.75 10.28
CA ALA A 53 -21.22 -2.19 10.12
C ALA A 53 -19.74 -2.58 9.93
N ILE A 54 -19.10 -2.96 11.04
CA ILE A 54 -17.75 -3.54 11.01
C ILE A 54 -17.93 -5.04 10.81
N HIS A 55 -17.55 -5.53 9.64
CA HIS A 55 -17.49 -6.97 9.38
C HIS A 55 -16.13 -7.50 9.83
N TRP A 56 -16.12 -8.34 10.89
CA TRP A 56 -14.92 -9.02 11.39
C TRP A 56 -14.68 -10.29 10.61
N ARG A 57 -13.53 -10.41 9.97
CA ARG A 57 -13.04 -11.68 9.46
C ARG A 57 -11.77 -12.01 10.21
N LEU A 58 -11.83 -13.04 11.05
CA LEU A 58 -10.67 -13.64 11.70
C LEU A 58 -9.85 -14.37 10.64
N VAL A 59 -8.67 -13.86 10.33
CA VAL A 59 -7.62 -14.63 9.64
C VAL A 59 -6.69 -15.13 10.73
N ASN A 60 -6.42 -16.42 10.73
CA ASN A 60 -5.51 -17.07 11.67
C ASN A 60 -4.20 -16.28 11.77
N ASN A 61 -3.92 -15.73 12.94
CA ASN A 61 -2.71 -15.06 13.47
C ASN A 61 -2.86 -13.59 13.86
N GLY A 62 -3.99 -13.19 14.43
CA GLY A 62 -4.04 -12.08 15.39
C GLY A 62 -3.66 -10.66 14.92
N VAL A 63 -3.65 -10.34 13.63
CA VAL A 63 -3.43 -8.97 13.12
C VAL A 63 -4.74 -8.38 12.65
N LEU A 64 -5.20 -7.34 13.35
CA LEU A 64 -6.43 -6.60 13.05
C LEU A 64 -6.11 -5.47 12.05
N LEU A 65 -6.47 -5.63 10.79
CA LEU A 65 -6.42 -4.55 9.80
C LEU A 65 -7.83 -3.98 9.62
N LEU A 66 -8.04 -2.77 10.11
CA LEU A 66 -9.25 -1.98 9.88
C LEU A 66 -9.16 -1.32 8.49
N PHE A 67 -9.85 -1.87 7.51
CA PHE A 67 -10.07 -1.20 6.23
C PHE A 67 -11.49 -0.63 6.20
N PRO A 68 -11.70 0.64 5.83
CA PRO A 68 -13.02 1.13 5.52
C PRO A 68 -13.50 0.43 4.24
N ILE A 69 -14.60 -0.32 4.35
CA ILE A 69 -15.28 -0.89 3.18
C ILE A 69 -15.89 0.29 2.41
N PRO A 70 -15.63 0.43 1.10
CA PRO A 70 -16.33 1.43 0.30
C PRO A 70 -17.83 1.13 0.39
N ASN A 71 -18.61 2.18 0.60
CA ASN A 71 -20.06 2.15 0.69
C ASN A 71 -20.61 1.51 -0.60
N THR A 72 -20.83 0.19 -0.60
CA THR A 72 -21.62 -0.46 -1.63
C THR A 72 -23.01 0.09 -1.45
N ALA A 73 -23.46 0.92 -2.39
CA ALA A 73 -24.83 1.39 -2.46
C ALA A 73 -25.75 0.15 -2.34
N THR A 74 -26.33 -0.04 -1.16
CA THR A 74 -27.24 -1.15 -0.89
C THR A 74 -28.55 -0.81 -1.59
N MET A 75 -28.76 -1.37 -2.81
CA MET A 75 -30.03 -1.26 -3.48
C MET A 75 -31.09 -1.90 -2.59
N ARG A 76 -32.23 -1.23 -2.43
CA ARG A 76 -33.31 -1.70 -1.60
C ARG A 76 -34.55 -2.00 -2.45
N LEU A 77 -35.10 -3.19 -2.28
CA LEU A 77 -36.29 -3.60 -2.99
C LEU A 77 -37.49 -2.75 -2.54
N LEU A 78 -38.11 -2.09 -3.50
CA LEU A 78 -39.31 -1.28 -3.29
C LEU A 78 -40.57 -2.17 -3.31
N GLY A 79 -40.65 -3.07 -4.26
CA GLY A 79 -41.72 -4.04 -4.37
C GLY A 79 -41.66 -4.86 -5.65
N VAL A 80 -42.60 -5.83 -5.74
CA VAL A 80 -42.73 -6.75 -6.87
C VAL A 80 -44.17 -6.62 -7.40
N THR A 81 -44.33 -6.44 -8.71
CA THR A 81 -45.66 -6.30 -9.34
C THR A 81 -45.66 -6.88 -10.75
N GLU A 82 -46.80 -6.84 -11.39
CA GLU A 82 -46.98 -7.31 -12.78
C GLU A 82 -47.09 -6.13 -13.74
N GLY A 83 -46.78 -6.39 -15.02
CA GLY A 83 -46.95 -5.38 -16.07
C GLY A 83 -45.72 -4.52 -16.34
N GLN A 84 -44.73 -5.07 -17.02
CA GLN A 84 -43.43 -4.44 -17.33
C GLN A 84 -43.56 -3.03 -17.91
N LYS A 85 -44.52 -2.75 -18.78
CA LYS A 85 -44.73 -1.42 -19.39
C LYS A 85 -45.16 -0.38 -18.35
N LYS A 86 -46.13 -0.74 -17.46
CA LYS A 86 -46.64 0.17 -16.43
C LYS A 86 -45.56 0.47 -15.39
N VAL A 87 -44.80 -0.55 -15.00
CA VAL A 87 -43.68 -0.39 -14.06
C VAL A 87 -42.56 0.45 -14.69
N GLY A 88 -42.28 0.29 -15.99
CA GLY A 88 -41.34 1.13 -16.73
C GLY A 88 -41.73 2.61 -16.72
N ASN A 89 -43.03 2.91 -16.91
CA ASN A 89 -43.56 4.28 -16.83
C ASN A 89 -43.45 4.86 -15.42
N PHE A 90 -43.71 4.03 -14.40
CA PHE A 90 -43.52 4.44 -13.00
C PHE A 90 -42.05 4.71 -12.66
N ALA A 91 -41.13 3.87 -13.14
CA ALA A 91 -39.69 4.11 -12.97
C ALA A 91 -39.24 5.40 -13.69
N ALA A 92 -39.79 5.68 -14.87
CA ALA A 92 -39.58 6.95 -15.57
C ALA A 92 -40.09 8.14 -14.75
N TRP A 93 -41.25 8.02 -14.14
CA TRP A 93 -41.79 9.04 -13.23
C TRP A 93 -40.86 9.27 -12.04
N LEU A 94 -40.41 8.21 -11.36
CA LEU A 94 -39.46 8.32 -10.25
C LEU A 94 -38.16 9.03 -10.66
N LEU A 95 -37.66 8.78 -11.85
CA LEU A 95 -36.46 9.44 -12.39
C LEU A 95 -36.66 10.95 -12.54
N THR A 96 -37.87 11.40 -12.91
CA THR A 96 -38.18 12.85 -12.97
C THR A 96 -38.22 13.51 -11.59
N GLN A 97 -38.38 12.72 -10.52
CA GLN A 97 -38.30 13.15 -9.12
C GLN A 97 -36.88 12.96 -8.53
N GLU A 98 -35.87 12.77 -9.37
CA GLU A 98 -34.47 12.52 -8.97
C GLU A 98 -34.26 11.21 -8.19
N ILE A 99 -35.20 10.27 -8.25
CA ILE A 99 -35.12 8.96 -7.61
C ILE A 99 -34.66 7.93 -8.66
N GLU A 100 -33.40 7.49 -8.53
CA GLU A 100 -32.87 6.47 -9.43
C GLU A 100 -33.32 5.06 -8.99
N THR A 101 -33.91 4.33 -9.94
CA THR A 101 -34.39 2.96 -9.74
C THR A 101 -33.75 1.98 -10.70
N LYS A 102 -33.76 0.71 -10.33
CA LYS A 102 -33.43 -0.43 -11.20
C LYS A 102 -34.66 -1.32 -11.30
N VAL A 103 -35.06 -1.66 -12.52
CA VAL A 103 -36.20 -2.55 -12.78
C VAL A 103 -35.65 -3.85 -13.35
N GLU A 104 -36.01 -4.96 -12.73
CA GLU A 104 -35.61 -6.31 -13.15
C GLU A 104 -36.84 -7.19 -13.33
N THR A 105 -36.84 -8.02 -14.37
CA THR A 105 -37.90 -8.99 -14.60
C THR A 105 -37.40 -10.34 -14.10
N THR A 106 -38.20 -10.99 -13.21
CA THR A 106 -37.91 -12.32 -12.70
C THR A 106 -38.32 -13.40 -13.71
N ASP A 107 -37.79 -14.61 -13.53
CA ASP A 107 -38.12 -15.77 -14.39
C ASP A 107 -39.63 -16.11 -14.39
N ASP A 108 -40.36 -15.75 -13.34
CA ASP A 108 -41.80 -15.87 -13.18
C ASP A 108 -42.63 -14.79 -13.90
N GLY A 109 -41.97 -13.87 -14.64
CA GLY A 109 -42.63 -12.78 -15.37
C GLY A 109 -43.07 -11.60 -14.49
N LYS A 110 -42.72 -11.59 -13.20
CA LYS A 110 -42.93 -10.46 -12.29
C LYS A 110 -41.82 -9.44 -12.42
N VAL A 111 -42.10 -8.21 -12.05
CA VAL A 111 -41.17 -7.09 -12.18
C VAL A 111 -40.81 -6.56 -10.80
N GLU A 112 -39.54 -6.57 -10.49
CA GLU A 112 -38.96 -6.02 -9.27
C GLU A 112 -38.49 -4.61 -9.51
N VAL A 113 -38.75 -3.71 -8.55
CA VAL A 113 -38.31 -2.31 -8.57
C VAL A 113 -37.37 -2.09 -7.39
N TRP A 114 -36.15 -1.66 -7.69
CA TRP A 114 -35.12 -1.41 -6.69
C TRP A 114 -34.75 0.06 -6.67
N VAL A 115 -34.64 0.66 -5.49
CA VAL A 115 -34.14 2.02 -5.29
C VAL A 115 -32.64 1.98 -5.05
N LYS A 116 -31.87 2.82 -5.75
CA LYS A 116 -30.41 2.82 -5.65
C LYS A 116 -29.89 3.54 -4.39
N GLU A 117 -30.60 4.55 -3.91
CA GLU A 117 -30.18 5.36 -2.77
C GLU A 117 -31.15 5.21 -1.58
N GLU A 118 -30.62 4.84 -0.42
CA GLU A 118 -31.43 4.59 0.78
C GLU A 118 -32.19 5.83 1.27
N ASP A 119 -31.62 7.01 1.08
CA ASP A 119 -32.23 8.27 1.51
C ASP A 119 -33.56 8.54 0.77
N HIS A 120 -33.71 8.06 -0.44
CA HIS A 120 -34.92 8.21 -1.26
C HIS A 120 -35.95 7.09 -1.07
N PHE A 121 -35.61 6.05 -0.30
CA PHE A 121 -36.48 4.85 -0.17
C PHE A 121 -37.86 5.17 0.39
N LYS A 122 -37.97 6.00 1.44
CA LYS A 122 -39.26 6.35 2.06
C LYS A 122 -40.17 7.10 1.10
N SER A 123 -39.61 8.03 0.34
CA SER A 123 -40.35 8.82 -0.67
C SER A 123 -40.81 7.90 -1.82
N ALA A 124 -39.91 7.02 -2.31
CA ALA A 124 -40.23 6.07 -3.35
C ALA A 124 -41.32 5.08 -2.92
N LEU A 125 -41.30 4.63 -1.66
CA LEU A 125 -42.30 3.69 -1.14
C LEU A 125 -43.70 4.31 -1.13
N SER A 126 -43.84 5.54 -0.65
CA SER A 126 -45.11 6.24 -0.68
C SER A 126 -45.66 6.40 -2.10
N GLN A 127 -44.80 6.71 -3.07
CA GLN A 127 -45.17 6.83 -4.48
C GLN A 127 -45.50 5.47 -5.12
N TYR A 128 -44.84 4.41 -4.68
CA TYR A 128 -45.16 3.04 -5.12
C TYR A 128 -46.53 2.55 -4.62
N GLU A 129 -46.88 2.86 -3.38
CA GLU A 129 -48.22 2.59 -2.85
C GLU A 129 -49.33 3.34 -3.60
N GLU A 130 -49.06 4.58 -4.01
CA GLU A 130 -49.97 5.35 -4.86
C GLU A 130 -50.07 4.74 -6.27
N PHE A 131 -48.96 4.34 -6.86
CA PHE A 131 -48.91 3.64 -8.15
C PHE A 131 -49.74 2.33 -8.14
N LEU A 132 -49.63 1.54 -7.09
CA LEU A 132 -50.42 0.30 -6.97
C LEU A 132 -51.94 0.54 -6.94
N LYS A 133 -52.39 1.68 -6.43
CA LYS A 133 -53.82 2.06 -6.40
C LYS A 133 -54.34 2.51 -7.78
N ASN A 134 -53.52 3.19 -8.54
CA ASN A 134 -53.87 3.68 -9.88
C ASN A 134 -52.69 3.58 -10.87
N PRO A 135 -52.39 2.37 -11.37
CA PRO A 135 -51.23 2.17 -12.25
C PRO A 135 -51.38 2.72 -13.65
N ASP A 136 -52.59 3.14 -14.05
CA ASP A 136 -52.90 3.72 -15.36
C ASP A 136 -53.00 5.26 -15.33
N ASP A 137 -52.60 5.93 -14.26
CA ASP A 137 -52.57 7.36 -14.17
C ASP A 137 -51.70 7.98 -15.30
N SER A 138 -52.25 8.98 -15.93
CA SER A 138 -51.63 9.68 -17.08
C SER A 138 -50.28 10.34 -16.71
N LYS A 139 -50.04 10.64 -15.43
CA LYS A 139 -48.77 11.21 -14.95
C LYS A 139 -47.57 10.27 -15.20
N TYR A 140 -47.78 8.93 -15.13
CA TYR A 140 -46.69 7.99 -15.39
C TYR A 140 -46.36 7.88 -16.87
N SER A 141 -47.36 7.90 -17.75
CA SER A 141 -47.12 7.86 -19.18
C SER A 141 -46.53 9.15 -19.73
N SER A 142 -46.94 10.30 -19.22
CA SER A 142 -46.43 11.63 -19.64
C SER A 142 -44.98 11.87 -19.18
N ALA A 143 -44.53 11.21 -18.13
CA ALA A 143 -43.17 11.36 -17.60
C ALA A 143 -42.08 10.68 -18.46
N VAL A 144 -42.47 9.76 -19.36
CA VAL A 144 -41.52 8.96 -20.16
C VAL A 144 -40.64 9.82 -21.06
N ASP A 145 -41.20 10.83 -21.71
CA ASP A 145 -40.41 11.71 -22.60
C ASP A 145 -39.41 12.55 -21.81
N GLN A 146 -39.80 13.08 -20.65
CA GLN A 146 -38.95 13.85 -19.77
C GLN A 146 -37.81 12.96 -19.20
N ALA A 147 -38.13 11.73 -18.74
CA ALA A 147 -37.15 10.79 -18.28
C ALA A 147 -36.11 10.42 -19.37
N ASN A 148 -36.58 10.22 -20.60
CA ASN A 148 -35.71 9.98 -21.75
C ASN A 148 -34.76 11.15 -22.03
N GLN A 149 -35.20 12.38 -21.85
CA GLN A 149 -34.33 13.57 -21.96
C GLN A 149 -33.28 13.59 -20.88
N ILE A 150 -33.64 13.34 -19.62
CA ILE A 150 -32.72 13.25 -18.49
C ILE A 150 -31.64 12.17 -18.76
N LEU A 151 -32.05 10.99 -19.20
CA LEU A 151 -31.12 9.88 -19.51
C LEU A 151 -30.14 10.25 -20.65
N ARG A 152 -30.63 10.90 -21.70
CA ARG A 152 -29.79 11.38 -22.82
C ARG A 152 -28.77 12.42 -22.35
N GLU A 153 -29.17 13.34 -21.48
CA GLU A 153 -28.24 14.32 -20.89
C GLU A 153 -27.20 13.69 -19.97
N GLN A 154 -27.63 12.76 -19.13
CA GLN A 154 -26.72 12.00 -18.26
C GLN A 154 -25.70 11.19 -19.10
N GLU A 155 -26.18 10.54 -20.16
CA GLU A 155 -25.30 9.78 -21.06
C GLU A 155 -24.34 10.70 -21.82
N LYS A 156 -24.80 11.87 -22.28
CA LYS A 156 -23.96 12.88 -22.92
C LYS A 156 -22.88 13.37 -21.95
N LYS A 157 -23.23 13.72 -20.71
CA LYS A 157 -22.29 14.12 -19.67
C LYS A 157 -21.28 13.01 -19.37
N ARG A 158 -21.76 11.76 -19.29
CA ARG A 158 -20.90 10.58 -19.09
C ARG A 158 -19.92 10.38 -20.23
N ARG A 159 -20.38 10.49 -21.48
CA ARG A 159 -19.52 10.41 -22.68
C ARG A 159 -18.52 11.56 -22.74
N GLU A 160 -18.90 12.78 -22.38
CA GLU A 160 -17.99 13.91 -22.30
C GLU A 160 -16.95 13.73 -21.19
N THR A 161 -17.35 13.22 -20.03
CA THR A 161 -16.44 12.89 -18.93
C THR A 161 -15.49 11.76 -19.33
N GLN A 162 -15.98 10.71 -20.00
CA GLN A 162 -15.13 9.64 -20.54
C GLN A 162 -14.17 10.17 -21.61
N LYS A 163 -14.62 11.06 -22.53
CA LYS A 163 -13.73 11.69 -23.51
C LYS A 163 -12.68 12.58 -22.84
N LYS A 164 -13.02 13.28 -21.75
CA LYS A 164 -12.06 14.06 -20.97
C LYS A 164 -11.10 13.14 -20.21
N GLN A 165 -11.56 12.01 -19.66
CA GLN A 165 -10.72 11.00 -19.04
C GLN A 165 -9.82 10.27 -20.04
N MET A 166 -10.27 10.05 -21.28
CA MET A 166 -9.42 9.49 -22.35
C MET A 166 -8.42 10.50 -22.91
N LYS A 167 -8.63 11.82 -22.72
CA LYS A 167 -7.66 12.88 -23.06
C LYS A 167 -6.63 13.14 -21.96
N VAL A 168 -6.87 12.69 -20.74
CA VAL A 168 -5.78 12.54 -19.76
C VAL A 168 -4.86 11.47 -20.36
N PRO A 169 -3.60 11.79 -20.68
CA PRO A 169 -2.70 10.77 -21.21
C PRO A 169 -2.82 9.53 -20.33
N ARG A 170 -2.99 8.35 -20.92
CA ARG A 170 -2.90 7.06 -20.23
C ARG A 170 -1.45 6.86 -19.73
N SER A 171 -0.95 7.81 -18.99
CA SER A 171 0.40 7.89 -18.45
C SER A 171 0.47 7.37 -17.02
N SER A 172 -0.46 6.55 -16.62
CA SER A 172 -0.32 5.84 -15.37
C SER A 172 0.54 4.59 -15.56
N GLY A 173 1.82 4.79 -15.98
CA GLY A 173 2.85 3.76 -15.83
C GLY A 173 2.66 2.45 -16.60
N GLY A 174 1.77 2.40 -17.61
CA GLY A 174 1.70 1.26 -18.52
C GLY A 174 3.00 1.08 -19.29
N MET A 175 3.29 -0.14 -19.79
CA MET A 175 4.50 -0.46 -20.56
C MET A 175 4.75 0.46 -21.77
N GLY A 176 3.77 1.27 -22.19
CA GLY A 176 3.87 2.23 -23.29
C GLY A 176 4.26 3.65 -22.90
N THR A 177 4.41 3.98 -21.60
CA THR A 177 4.86 5.33 -21.19
C THR A 177 6.36 5.49 -21.41
N PRO A 178 6.81 6.55 -22.09
CA PRO A 178 8.24 6.82 -22.23
C PRO A 178 8.89 6.98 -20.86
N THR A 179 10.07 6.38 -20.70
CA THR A 179 10.85 6.58 -19.48
C THR A 179 11.44 8.00 -19.50
N GLY A 180 11.20 8.77 -18.44
CA GLY A 180 11.72 10.11 -18.32
C GLY A 180 13.22 10.17 -18.10
N PRO A 181 13.86 11.34 -18.30
CA PRO A 181 15.32 11.47 -18.21
C PRO A 181 15.85 11.21 -16.80
N MET A 182 15.18 11.63 -15.72
CA MET A 182 15.64 11.38 -14.35
C MET A 182 15.64 9.88 -14.02
N THR A 183 14.56 9.17 -14.38
CA THR A 183 14.47 7.71 -14.21
C THR A 183 15.62 7.01 -14.96
N LYS A 184 15.89 7.39 -16.22
CA LYS A 184 17.01 6.83 -16.99
C LYS A 184 18.36 7.12 -16.33
N THR A 185 18.58 8.36 -15.91
CA THR A 185 19.86 8.78 -15.32
C THR A 185 20.16 7.98 -14.05
N VAL A 186 19.21 7.87 -13.13
CA VAL A 186 19.38 7.07 -11.90
C VAL A 186 19.67 5.61 -12.22
N MET A 187 18.94 5.00 -13.17
CA MET A 187 19.16 3.61 -13.56
C MET A 187 20.56 3.41 -14.16
N ILE A 188 21.03 4.35 -15.00
CA ILE A 188 22.38 4.30 -15.60
C ILE A 188 23.44 4.43 -14.51
N LEU A 189 23.26 5.36 -13.56
CA LEU A 189 24.19 5.51 -12.44
C LEU A 189 24.26 4.24 -11.57
N CYS A 190 23.11 3.64 -11.24
CA CYS A 190 23.07 2.36 -10.53
C CYS A 190 23.80 1.25 -11.29
N LEU A 191 23.59 1.16 -12.61
CA LEU A 191 24.26 0.17 -13.45
C LEU A 191 25.78 0.38 -13.48
N LEU A 192 26.22 1.61 -13.68
CA LEU A 192 27.66 1.94 -13.69
C LEU A 192 28.31 1.60 -12.35
N VAL A 193 27.69 1.97 -11.22
CA VAL A 193 28.18 1.63 -9.89
C VAL A 193 28.20 0.10 -9.71
N ALA A 194 27.13 -0.60 -10.09
CA ALA A 194 27.05 -2.05 -9.95
C ALA A 194 28.16 -2.77 -10.75
N ILE A 195 28.49 -2.29 -11.96
CA ILE A 195 29.60 -2.83 -12.78
C ILE A 195 30.93 -2.51 -12.11
N LEU A 196 31.17 -1.24 -11.69
CA LEU A 196 32.43 -0.83 -11.07
C LEU A 196 32.72 -1.55 -9.75
N THR A 197 31.66 -1.95 -9.04
CA THR A 197 31.76 -2.65 -7.75
C THR A 197 31.57 -4.16 -7.88
N ASN A 198 31.49 -4.69 -9.10
CA ASN A 198 31.18 -6.10 -9.38
C ASN A 198 29.99 -6.60 -8.53
N PHE A 199 28.92 -5.82 -8.44
CA PHE A 199 27.72 -6.09 -7.62
C PHE A 199 28.05 -6.42 -6.16
N ASN A 200 29.18 -5.99 -5.64
CA ASN A 200 29.64 -6.25 -4.27
C ASN A 200 29.62 -7.74 -3.88
N GLN A 201 29.93 -8.62 -4.81
CA GLN A 201 30.00 -10.06 -4.57
C GLN A 201 31.19 -10.43 -3.69
N ASP A 202 32.26 -9.64 -3.72
CA ASP A 202 33.45 -9.83 -2.90
C ASP A 202 33.52 -8.78 -1.79
N LYS A 203 33.54 -9.23 -0.53
CA LYS A 203 33.62 -8.36 0.65
C LYS A 203 34.93 -7.56 0.69
N ALA A 204 36.04 -8.08 0.14
CA ALA A 204 37.29 -7.36 0.07
C ALA A 204 37.21 -6.09 -0.78
N GLN A 205 36.28 -6.01 -1.73
CA GLN A 205 36.07 -4.83 -2.56
C GLN A 205 35.30 -3.70 -1.83
N LEU A 206 34.66 -3.98 -0.70
CA LEU A 206 33.95 -2.95 0.10
C LEU A 206 34.90 -1.86 0.60
N GLU A 207 36.16 -2.17 0.80
CA GLU A 207 37.17 -1.25 1.35
C GLU A 207 37.81 -0.36 0.31
N GLN A 208 37.64 -0.64 -0.97
CA GLN A 208 38.42 -0.02 -2.05
C GLN A 208 37.54 0.73 -3.07
N GLY A 209 38.19 1.68 -3.74
CA GLY A 209 37.65 2.34 -4.93
C GLY A 209 36.27 2.96 -4.74
N ALA A 210 35.36 2.65 -5.66
CA ALA A 210 34.01 3.22 -5.70
C ALA A 210 33.17 2.90 -4.47
N ASN A 211 33.28 1.71 -3.90
CA ASN A 211 32.53 1.32 -2.71
C ASN A 211 32.83 2.25 -1.54
N ARG A 212 34.11 2.42 -1.22
CA ARG A 212 34.55 3.29 -0.13
C ARG A 212 34.11 4.74 -0.33
N ALA A 213 34.18 5.26 -1.55
CA ALA A 213 33.77 6.63 -1.85
C ALA A 213 32.25 6.85 -1.69
N LEU A 214 31.44 5.81 -1.91
CA LEU A 214 29.98 5.89 -1.98
C LEU A 214 29.26 5.44 -0.71
N GLN A 215 29.90 4.72 0.22
CA GLN A 215 29.34 4.29 1.51
C GLN A 215 28.95 5.47 2.38
N PHE A 216 27.98 5.30 3.26
CA PHE A 216 27.51 6.34 4.18
C PHE A 216 28.62 6.84 5.12
N ALA A 217 29.40 5.93 5.67
CA ALA A 217 30.61 6.24 6.40
C ALA A 217 31.79 5.42 5.91
N ALA A 218 32.95 6.04 5.72
CA ALA A 218 34.21 5.39 5.38
C ALA A 218 35.33 6.24 5.97
N VAL A 219 35.91 5.82 7.09
CA VAL A 219 36.89 6.59 7.87
C VAL A 219 38.18 5.81 8.03
N ASP A 220 39.30 6.42 7.64
CA ASP A 220 40.65 5.84 7.73
C ASP A 220 41.27 6.05 9.11
N GLN A 221 42.33 5.29 9.39
CA GLN A 221 43.21 5.53 10.50
C GLN A 221 43.91 6.93 10.36
N PRO A 222 44.22 7.63 11.47
CA PRO A 222 44.14 7.21 12.88
C PRO A 222 42.76 7.35 13.51
N TYR A 223 41.81 8.05 12.85
CA TYR A 223 40.47 8.31 13.40
C TYR A 223 39.68 7.03 13.66
N SER A 224 39.92 5.99 12.87
CA SER A 224 39.24 4.72 13.01
C SER A 224 39.56 3.99 14.33
N LEU A 225 40.77 4.11 14.89
CA LEU A 225 41.14 3.41 16.12
C LEU A 225 40.40 3.99 17.33
N GLU A 226 40.41 5.31 17.51
CA GLU A 226 39.67 5.99 18.58
C GLU A 226 38.16 5.69 18.50
N LEU A 227 37.63 5.68 17.27
CA LEU A 227 36.23 5.40 17.01
C LEU A 227 35.88 3.90 17.27
N VAL A 228 36.80 2.98 16.95
CA VAL A 228 36.65 1.54 17.26
C VAL A 228 36.67 1.31 18.76
N GLU A 229 37.58 1.93 19.48
CA GLU A 229 37.65 1.83 20.94
C GLU A 229 36.35 2.34 21.58
N THR A 230 35.81 3.48 21.11
CA THR A 230 34.52 4.01 21.55
C THR A 230 33.37 3.06 21.30
N TYR A 231 33.38 2.38 20.14
CA TYR A 231 32.36 1.37 19.79
C TYR A 231 32.48 0.11 20.65
N LEU A 232 33.70 -0.40 20.84
CA LEU A 232 33.98 -1.58 21.65
C LEU A 232 33.66 -1.38 23.15
N GLU A 233 33.73 -0.14 23.64
CA GLU A 233 33.30 0.23 24.98
C GLU A 233 31.77 0.26 25.15
N GLY A 234 31.01 -0.15 24.13
CA GLY A 234 29.56 -0.21 24.17
C GLY A 234 28.86 1.14 24.13
N ARG A 235 29.60 2.22 23.88
CA ARG A 235 29.05 3.55 23.63
C ARG A 235 28.59 3.58 22.17
N ASP A 236 27.29 3.57 21.96
CA ASP A 236 26.65 3.69 20.65
C ASP A 236 26.85 5.12 20.13
N ALA A 237 28.08 5.41 19.66
CA ALA A 237 28.50 6.76 19.36
C ALA A 237 27.91 7.21 18.01
N LEU A 238 26.93 8.11 18.06
CA LEU A 238 26.39 8.78 16.88
C LEU A 238 27.49 9.47 16.06
N SER A 239 28.55 9.99 16.72
CA SER A 239 29.75 10.55 16.11
C SER A 239 30.45 9.58 15.17
N LEU A 240 30.52 8.29 15.51
CA LEU A 240 31.08 7.22 14.66
C LEU A 240 30.32 7.10 13.35
N ARG A 241 29.00 7.08 13.43
CA ARG A 241 28.12 6.91 12.28
C ARG A 241 28.09 8.12 11.36
N LEU A 242 28.30 9.30 11.92
CA LEU A 242 28.31 10.57 11.19
C LEU A 242 29.73 11.07 10.82
N ALA A 243 30.79 10.34 11.15
CA ALA A 243 32.18 10.80 11.03
C ALA A 243 32.52 11.35 9.63
N SER A 244 32.12 10.69 8.56
CA SER A 244 32.37 11.16 7.21
C SER A 244 31.56 12.41 6.86
N ILE A 245 30.30 12.48 7.27
CA ILE A 245 29.42 13.61 7.02
C ILE A 245 29.90 14.85 7.80
N GLN A 246 30.34 14.68 9.03
CA GLN A 246 30.92 15.76 9.85
C GLN A 246 32.19 16.34 9.23
N ARG A 247 32.93 15.59 8.42
CA ARG A 247 34.06 16.06 7.63
C ARG A 247 33.66 16.77 6.34
N GLY A 248 32.35 16.94 6.07
CA GLY A 248 31.83 17.62 4.88
C GLY A 248 31.53 16.71 3.70
N GLU A 249 31.61 15.38 3.85
CA GLU A 249 31.35 14.43 2.78
C GLU A 249 29.84 14.22 2.61
N ILE A 250 29.09 15.31 2.36
CA ILE A 250 27.60 15.32 2.33
C ILE A 250 26.99 14.47 1.21
N TRP A 251 27.73 14.17 0.14
CA TRP A 251 27.23 13.28 -0.92
C TRP A 251 26.90 11.88 -0.41
N ARG A 252 27.47 11.45 0.72
CA ARG A 252 27.22 10.17 1.36
C ARG A 252 25.81 10.04 1.94
N LEU A 253 25.05 11.12 1.99
CA LEU A 253 23.60 11.06 2.27
C LEU A 253 22.80 10.49 1.09
N VAL A 254 23.35 10.52 -0.12
CA VAL A 254 22.66 10.07 -1.34
C VAL A 254 23.31 8.83 -1.96
N THR A 255 24.64 8.79 -1.97
CA THR A 255 25.42 7.81 -2.74
C THR A 255 25.24 6.35 -2.33
N PRO A 256 24.91 5.97 -1.07
CA PRO A 256 24.61 4.59 -0.73
C PRO A 256 23.45 4.00 -1.56
N SER A 257 22.51 4.84 -2.01
CA SER A 257 21.40 4.39 -2.87
C SER A 257 21.84 3.79 -4.19
N PHE A 258 23.04 4.06 -4.66
CA PHE A 258 23.57 3.50 -5.92
C PHE A 258 24.31 2.17 -5.74
N ILE A 259 24.66 1.80 -4.51
CA ILE A 259 25.39 0.56 -4.21
C ILE A 259 24.41 -0.60 -4.17
N HIS A 260 24.73 -1.73 -4.84
CA HIS A 260 23.89 -2.92 -4.83
C HIS A 260 24.69 -4.17 -4.47
N TYR A 261 24.11 -5.02 -3.63
CA TYR A 261 24.68 -6.27 -3.14
C TYR A 261 24.05 -7.45 -3.86
N GLY A 262 24.65 -7.85 -4.99
CA GLY A 262 24.21 -8.95 -5.84
C GLY A 262 23.24 -8.54 -6.95
N ILE A 263 23.22 -9.37 -7.98
CA ILE A 263 22.48 -9.12 -9.23
C ILE A 263 20.96 -9.11 -9.01
N PHE A 264 20.42 -9.98 -8.17
CA PHE A 264 18.97 -10.03 -7.90
C PHE A 264 18.49 -8.78 -7.15
N HIS A 265 19.29 -8.30 -6.19
CA HIS A 265 19.00 -7.06 -5.49
C HIS A 265 18.97 -5.87 -6.46
N PHE A 266 19.94 -5.78 -7.36
CA PHE A 266 19.98 -4.77 -8.41
C PHE A 266 18.75 -4.86 -9.33
N LEU A 267 18.47 -6.04 -9.90
CA LEU A 267 17.36 -6.21 -10.85
C LEU A 267 16.01 -5.87 -10.23
N PHE A 268 15.78 -6.30 -8.99
CA PHE A 268 14.52 -6.01 -8.28
C PHE A 268 14.34 -4.50 -8.06
N ASN A 269 15.40 -3.80 -7.65
CA ASN A 269 15.37 -2.34 -7.51
C ASN A 269 15.10 -1.65 -8.86
N MET A 270 15.79 -2.05 -9.93
CA MET A 270 15.61 -1.46 -11.25
C MET A 270 14.19 -1.66 -11.79
N LEU A 271 13.60 -2.85 -11.58
CA LEU A 271 12.23 -3.15 -11.99
C LEU A 271 11.22 -2.17 -11.35
N TRP A 272 11.25 -2.05 -10.03
CA TRP A 272 10.30 -1.19 -9.32
C TRP A 272 10.59 0.29 -9.52
N PHE A 273 11.86 0.68 -9.56
CA PHE A 273 12.23 2.06 -9.83
C PHE A 273 11.79 2.50 -11.23
N LEU A 274 11.96 1.66 -12.24
CA LEU A 274 11.49 1.92 -13.61
C LEU A 274 9.96 2.07 -13.63
N GLN A 275 9.23 1.17 -12.95
CA GLN A 275 7.77 1.20 -12.91
C GLN A 275 7.25 2.47 -12.24
N PHE A 276 7.71 2.76 -11.03
CA PHE A 276 7.25 3.92 -10.26
C PHE A 276 7.78 5.24 -10.81
N GLY A 277 9.01 5.24 -11.30
CA GLY A 277 9.63 6.41 -11.93
C GLY A 277 8.87 6.86 -13.16
N ARG A 278 8.50 5.93 -14.06
CA ARG A 278 7.66 6.25 -15.23
C ARG A 278 6.32 6.86 -14.82
N MET A 279 5.69 6.33 -13.78
CA MET A 279 4.40 6.83 -13.29
C MET A 279 4.53 8.28 -12.79
N ILE A 280 5.51 8.55 -11.93
CA ILE A 280 5.67 9.85 -11.26
C ILE A 280 6.26 10.88 -12.23
N GLU A 281 7.36 10.54 -12.91
CA GLU A 281 8.03 11.46 -13.82
C GLU A 281 7.15 11.82 -15.03
N GLY A 282 6.40 10.84 -15.56
CA GLY A 282 5.43 11.09 -16.63
C GLY A 282 4.26 12.01 -16.21
N ARG A 283 3.92 12.03 -14.93
CA ARG A 283 2.81 12.86 -14.41
C ARG A 283 3.25 14.23 -13.93
N TYR A 284 4.37 14.30 -13.18
CA TYR A 284 4.81 15.52 -12.50
C TYR A 284 6.09 16.12 -13.08
N GLY A 285 6.70 15.46 -14.05
CA GLY A 285 7.91 15.93 -14.74
C GLY A 285 9.20 15.62 -13.99
N THR A 286 10.30 15.84 -14.72
CA THR A 286 11.66 15.46 -14.30
C THR A 286 12.13 16.19 -13.04
N VAL A 287 11.84 17.50 -12.93
CA VAL A 287 12.30 18.31 -11.77
C VAL A 287 11.67 17.80 -10.47
N TRP A 288 10.36 17.51 -10.49
CA TRP A 288 9.70 16.98 -9.32
C TRP A 288 10.20 15.57 -8.96
N MET A 289 10.41 14.73 -9.96
CA MET A 289 10.99 13.39 -9.76
C MET A 289 12.39 13.49 -9.14
N ALA A 290 13.23 14.44 -9.57
CA ALA A 290 14.55 14.68 -8.99
C ALA A 290 14.47 15.12 -7.52
N ILE A 291 13.59 16.07 -7.20
CA ILE A 291 13.37 16.52 -5.82
C ILE A 291 12.95 15.36 -4.94
N LEU A 292 11.99 14.54 -5.41
CA LEU A 292 11.47 13.41 -4.68
C LEU A 292 12.55 12.35 -4.41
N VAL A 293 13.29 11.96 -5.45
CA VAL A 293 14.40 10.99 -5.33
C VAL A 293 15.47 11.46 -4.34
N VAL A 294 15.91 12.71 -4.47
CA VAL A 294 16.96 13.26 -3.59
C VAL A 294 16.48 13.36 -2.15
N ALA A 295 15.28 13.89 -1.91
CA ALA A 295 14.72 14.02 -0.57
C ALA A 295 14.56 12.65 0.12
N ILE A 296 14.02 11.66 -0.60
CA ILE A 296 13.87 10.31 -0.07
C ILE A 296 15.25 9.70 0.22
N ALA A 297 16.21 9.80 -0.71
CA ALA A 297 17.55 9.24 -0.53
C ALA A 297 18.24 9.84 0.72
N ILE A 298 18.21 11.17 0.88
CA ILE A 298 18.80 11.84 2.04
C ILE A 298 18.18 11.33 3.34
N LEU A 299 16.87 11.39 3.46
CA LEU A 299 16.19 11.07 4.72
C LEU A 299 16.27 9.58 5.05
N SER A 300 16.13 8.71 4.06
CA SER A 300 16.18 7.27 4.27
C SER A 300 17.59 6.77 4.61
N ASN A 301 18.61 7.24 3.87
CA ASN A 301 20.00 6.87 4.15
C ASN A 301 20.47 7.46 5.49
N PHE A 302 20.09 8.69 5.79
CA PHE A 302 20.40 9.29 7.10
C PHE A 302 19.80 8.45 8.24
N ALA A 303 18.51 8.11 8.15
CA ALA A 303 17.85 7.30 9.18
C ALA A 303 18.53 5.95 9.37
N GLN A 304 18.88 5.24 8.29
CA GLN A 304 19.61 3.97 8.38
C GLN A 304 21.02 4.15 8.95
N GLY A 305 21.72 5.20 8.53
CA GLY A 305 23.10 5.49 8.95
C GLY A 305 23.22 5.82 10.43
N VAL A 306 22.23 6.52 11.00
CA VAL A 306 22.25 6.89 12.43
C VAL A 306 21.56 5.89 13.34
N ALA A 307 20.75 4.97 12.79
CA ALA A 307 20.01 4.01 13.58
C ALA A 307 20.96 3.09 14.37
N PRO A 308 20.73 2.90 15.69
CA PRO A 308 21.49 1.96 16.50
C PRO A 308 21.36 0.52 15.97
N GLU A 309 22.42 -0.27 16.09
CA GLU A 309 22.43 -1.66 15.65
C GLU A 309 21.33 -2.49 16.33
N ARG A 310 21.16 -2.30 17.65
CA ARG A 310 20.09 -2.93 18.46
C ARG A 310 18.66 -2.65 17.97
N LEU A 311 18.49 -1.57 17.18
CA LEU A 311 17.21 -1.19 16.56
C LEU A 311 17.18 -1.49 15.06
N GLY A 312 18.06 -2.37 14.55
CA GLY A 312 18.11 -2.73 13.13
C GLY A 312 18.92 -1.75 12.27
N GLY A 313 19.73 -0.90 12.86
CA GLY A 313 20.74 -0.12 12.16
C GLY A 313 21.85 -1.03 11.61
N SER A 314 22.61 -0.53 10.63
CA SER A 314 23.72 -1.26 10.05
C SER A 314 24.91 -1.26 11.01
N ALA A 315 25.42 -2.46 11.32
CA ALA A 315 26.65 -2.59 12.07
C ALA A 315 27.84 -1.99 11.32
N PRO A 316 28.71 -1.21 11.97
CA PRO A 316 29.96 -0.81 11.37
C PRO A 316 30.81 -2.06 11.07
N TYR A 317 31.44 -2.07 9.92
CA TYR A 317 32.38 -3.10 9.51
C TYR A 317 33.80 -2.52 9.53
N PHE A 318 34.75 -3.23 10.16
CA PHE A 318 36.12 -2.77 10.37
C PHE A 318 37.16 -3.68 9.69
N PRO A 319 37.12 -3.86 8.35
CA PRO A 319 38.17 -4.58 7.68
C PRO A 319 39.44 -3.72 7.67
N SER A 320 40.58 -4.33 7.90
CA SER A 320 41.89 -3.68 7.73
C SER A 320 42.04 -2.29 8.41
N GLY A 321 41.30 -2.02 9.48
CA GLY A 321 41.39 -0.75 10.22
C GLY A 321 40.60 0.43 9.61
N ILE A 322 39.70 0.16 8.64
CA ILE A 322 38.81 1.16 8.06
C ILE A 322 37.38 0.93 8.59
N LEU A 323 36.75 1.98 9.04
CA LEU A 323 35.33 1.94 9.40
C LEU A 323 34.48 2.14 8.15
N ILE A 324 33.59 1.18 7.86
CA ILE A 324 32.67 1.25 6.73
C ILE A 324 31.23 0.93 7.21
N SER A 325 30.27 1.77 6.83
CA SER A 325 28.86 1.46 7.00
C SER A 325 28.41 0.53 5.87
N ASN A 326 28.04 -0.70 6.22
CA ASN A 326 27.70 -1.74 5.24
C ASN A 326 26.20 -1.76 4.93
N PHE A 327 25.70 -0.72 4.27
CA PHE A 327 24.35 -0.72 3.70
C PHE A 327 24.30 0.05 2.37
N GLY A 328 23.34 -0.27 1.55
CA GLY A 328 23.11 0.39 0.27
C GLY A 328 21.96 -0.22 -0.48
N GLY A 329 21.58 0.41 -1.57
CA GLY A 329 20.50 0.01 -2.45
C GLY A 329 19.50 1.12 -2.71
N LEU A 330 18.94 1.10 -3.92
CA LEU A 330 17.92 2.07 -4.31
C LEU A 330 16.56 1.81 -3.63
N SER A 331 16.45 0.74 -2.84
CA SER A 331 15.19 0.28 -2.24
C SER A 331 14.54 1.31 -1.31
N GLY A 332 15.30 2.12 -0.57
CA GLY A 332 14.74 3.24 0.21
C GLY A 332 13.99 4.23 -0.69
N VAL A 333 14.58 4.59 -1.84
CA VAL A 333 13.93 5.44 -2.84
C VAL A 333 12.72 4.72 -3.46
N VAL A 334 12.84 3.45 -3.82
CA VAL A 334 11.74 2.64 -4.39
C VAL A 334 10.54 2.62 -3.45
N PHE A 335 10.75 2.36 -2.14
CA PHE A 335 9.66 2.40 -1.16
C PHE A 335 9.10 3.81 -0.97
N GLY A 336 9.92 4.85 -1.10
CA GLY A 336 9.44 6.22 -1.07
C GLY A 336 8.55 6.56 -2.26
N LEU A 337 8.95 6.20 -3.48
CA LEU A 337 8.10 6.36 -4.67
C LEU A 337 6.81 5.54 -4.54
N PHE A 338 6.88 4.34 -4.00
CA PHE A 338 5.72 3.51 -3.70
C PHE A 338 4.77 4.20 -2.70
N GLY A 339 5.28 4.73 -1.59
CA GLY A 339 4.51 5.49 -0.61
C GLY A 339 3.82 6.71 -1.22
N PHE A 340 4.54 7.47 -2.07
CA PHE A 340 3.98 8.59 -2.82
C PHE A 340 2.80 8.17 -3.70
N ILE A 341 2.94 7.10 -4.49
CA ILE A 341 1.88 6.61 -5.40
C ILE A 341 0.68 6.11 -4.61
N VAL A 342 0.90 5.31 -3.54
CA VAL A 342 -0.18 4.78 -2.69
C VAL A 342 -1.02 5.90 -2.11
N ILE A 343 -0.37 6.89 -1.49
CA ILE A 343 -1.11 8.03 -0.91
C ILE A 343 -1.85 8.80 -2.00
N LYS A 344 -1.23 9.09 -3.14
CA LYS A 344 -1.89 9.77 -4.26
C LYS A 344 -3.07 9.00 -4.82
N GLN A 345 -2.97 7.68 -4.94
CA GLN A 345 -4.05 6.83 -5.42
C GLN A 345 -5.30 6.91 -4.53
N TYR A 346 -5.12 6.96 -3.20
CA TYR A 346 -6.24 6.96 -2.25
C TYR A 346 -6.74 8.36 -1.89
N SER A 347 -5.88 9.38 -1.91
CA SER A 347 -6.24 10.76 -1.50
C SER A 347 -6.68 11.66 -2.66
N ASP A 348 -6.30 11.35 -3.90
CA ASP A 348 -6.56 12.18 -5.06
C ASP A 348 -6.99 11.32 -6.27
N SER A 349 -8.30 11.15 -6.44
CA SER A 349 -8.87 10.36 -7.54
C SER A 349 -8.51 10.91 -8.94
N ARG A 350 -8.08 12.19 -9.04
CA ARG A 350 -7.63 12.82 -10.28
C ARG A 350 -6.14 12.64 -10.55
N SER A 351 -5.40 12.06 -9.63
CA SER A 351 -3.95 11.80 -9.80
C SER A 351 -3.66 10.89 -11.00
N GLY A 352 -4.57 9.99 -11.33
CA GLY A 352 -4.39 9.01 -12.40
C GLY A 352 -3.44 7.86 -12.03
N PHE A 353 -2.95 7.80 -10.79
CA PHE A 353 -2.16 6.66 -10.32
C PHE A 353 -3.05 5.46 -10.02
N PHE A 354 -2.58 4.31 -10.45
CA PHE A 354 -3.24 3.04 -10.16
C PHE A 354 -2.20 1.94 -9.94
N LEU A 355 -2.22 1.35 -8.76
CA LEU A 355 -1.53 0.11 -8.43
C LEU A 355 -2.57 -0.95 -8.06
N PRO A 356 -2.49 -2.16 -8.63
CA PRO A 356 -3.34 -3.28 -8.22
C PRO A 356 -3.21 -3.51 -6.70
N GLN A 357 -4.34 -3.80 -6.04
CA GLN A 357 -4.34 -4.04 -4.59
C GLN A 357 -3.34 -5.14 -4.19
N LEU A 358 -3.24 -6.20 -5.00
CA LEU A 358 -2.27 -7.26 -4.77
C LEU A 358 -0.84 -6.73 -4.73
N THR A 359 -0.46 -5.81 -5.63
CA THR A 359 0.87 -5.18 -5.64
C THR A 359 1.11 -4.38 -4.36
N VAL A 360 0.11 -3.62 -3.92
CA VAL A 360 0.20 -2.83 -2.67
C VAL A 360 0.40 -3.76 -1.47
N VAL A 361 -0.41 -4.82 -1.36
CA VAL A 361 -0.32 -5.80 -0.26
C VAL A 361 1.02 -6.54 -0.28
N LEU A 362 1.50 -6.97 -1.45
CA LEU A 362 2.77 -7.69 -1.58
C LEU A 362 3.96 -6.80 -1.18
N LEU A 363 4.00 -5.54 -1.59
CA LEU A 363 5.11 -4.65 -1.25
C LEU A 363 5.09 -4.21 0.21
N LEU A 364 3.91 -3.93 0.79
CA LEU A 364 3.79 -3.67 2.22
C LEU A 364 4.13 -4.92 3.04
N GLY A 365 3.63 -6.09 2.62
CA GLY A 365 3.94 -7.37 3.25
C GLY A 365 5.44 -7.69 3.19
N TYR A 366 6.11 -7.43 2.06
CA TYR A 366 7.55 -7.57 1.93
C TYR A 366 8.31 -6.62 2.87
N MET A 367 7.89 -5.35 2.96
CA MET A 367 8.49 -4.39 3.90
C MET A 367 8.39 -4.86 5.34
N VAL A 368 7.22 -5.35 5.77
CA VAL A 368 7.02 -5.91 7.12
C VAL A 368 7.82 -7.20 7.31
N PHE A 369 7.82 -8.11 6.32
CA PHE A 369 8.59 -9.35 6.35
C PHE A 369 10.08 -9.08 6.59
N CYS A 370 10.65 -8.09 5.89
CA CYS A 370 12.07 -7.71 6.06
C CYS A 370 12.43 -7.24 7.48
N MET A 371 11.46 -6.81 8.28
CA MET A 371 11.66 -6.41 9.68
C MET A 371 11.66 -7.60 10.64
N LEU A 372 11.22 -8.77 10.19
CA LEU A 372 11.17 -9.97 11.03
C LEU A 372 12.52 -10.66 11.09
N PRO A 373 12.94 -11.20 12.27
CA PRO A 373 14.21 -11.90 12.40
C PRO A 373 14.34 -13.11 11.46
N VAL A 374 13.23 -13.73 11.08
CA VAL A 374 13.19 -14.87 10.15
C VAL A 374 13.61 -14.49 8.73
N ALA A 375 13.55 -13.22 8.36
CA ALA A 375 13.93 -12.76 7.02
C ALA A 375 15.46 -12.74 6.81
N ALA A 376 16.23 -12.41 7.84
CA ALA A 376 17.69 -12.25 7.73
C ALA A 376 18.42 -13.47 7.14
N PRO A 377 18.12 -14.73 7.48
CA PRO A 377 18.75 -15.91 6.86
C PRO A 377 18.36 -16.10 5.38
N LEU A 378 17.21 -15.57 4.95
CA LEU A 378 16.66 -15.77 3.60
C LEU A 378 17.08 -14.68 2.62
N VAL A 379 17.11 -13.43 3.08
CA VAL A 379 17.31 -12.26 2.20
C VAL A 379 18.52 -11.40 2.59
N GLY A 380 19.28 -11.83 3.62
CA GLY A 380 20.44 -11.11 4.11
C GLY A 380 20.10 -9.93 5.03
N SER A 381 21.13 -9.16 5.38
CA SER A 381 20.97 -7.93 6.19
C SER A 381 20.28 -6.85 5.35
N ILE A 382 19.11 -6.39 5.79
CA ILE A 382 18.30 -5.42 5.09
C ILE A 382 18.32 -4.09 5.84
N ALA A 383 18.43 -2.99 5.07
CA ALA A 383 18.38 -1.63 5.57
C ALA A 383 16.92 -1.20 5.88
N ASN A 384 16.34 -1.75 6.93
CA ASN A 384 14.91 -1.59 7.27
C ASN A 384 14.50 -0.12 7.49
N TRP A 385 15.37 0.68 8.12
CA TRP A 385 15.10 2.11 8.30
C TRP A 385 15.05 2.88 6.98
N CYS A 386 15.87 2.49 5.98
CA CYS A 386 15.75 3.04 4.63
C CYS A 386 14.37 2.80 4.04
N HIS A 387 13.82 1.59 4.20
CA HIS A 387 12.52 1.24 3.64
C HIS A 387 11.38 2.02 4.31
N VAL A 388 11.34 2.02 5.65
CA VAL A 388 10.26 2.67 6.42
C VAL A 388 10.30 4.18 6.25
N ILE A 389 11.45 4.80 6.45
CA ILE A 389 11.59 6.26 6.34
C ILE A 389 11.44 6.71 4.88
N GLY A 390 11.95 5.92 3.93
CA GLY A 390 11.69 6.16 2.52
C GLY A 390 10.20 6.20 2.22
N PHE A 391 9.45 5.16 2.61
CA PHE A 391 8.00 5.10 2.44
C PHE A 391 7.27 6.30 3.06
N ILE A 392 7.59 6.62 4.32
CA ILE A 392 6.98 7.75 5.03
C ILE A 392 7.29 9.08 4.33
N THR A 393 8.54 9.29 3.90
CA THR A 393 8.95 10.52 3.20
C THR A 393 8.15 10.69 1.91
N GLY A 394 8.04 9.64 1.09
CA GLY A 394 7.26 9.69 -0.14
C GLY A 394 5.77 9.93 0.12
N ALA A 395 5.21 9.26 1.13
CA ALA A 395 3.82 9.43 1.55
C ALA A 395 3.54 10.89 1.98
N VAL A 396 4.41 11.48 2.80
CA VAL A 396 4.30 12.88 3.24
C VAL A 396 4.40 13.83 2.05
N MET A 397 5.38 13.64 1.15
CA MET A 397 5.55 14.49 -0.03
C MET A 397 4.36 14.42 -0.99
N ALA A 398 3.58 13.34 -0.97
CA ALA A 398 2.36 13.23 -1.74
C ALA A 398 1.31 14.28 -1.35
N TYR A 399 1.23 14.69 -0.10
CA TYR A 399 0.29 15.72 0.34
C TYR A 399 0.65 17.13 -0.16
N PHE A 400 1.94 17.43 -0.33
CA PHE A 400 2.40 18.74 -0.78
C PHE A 400 2.32 18.93 -2.30
N LYS A 401 2.06 17.87 -3.06
CA LYS A 401 1.92 17.93 -4.52
C LYS A 401 0.44 17.86 -4.91
N HIS A 402 -0.14 18.99 -5.26
CA HIS A 402 -1.50 19.10 -5.81
C HIS A 402 -1.48 19.02 -7.33
#